data_b0f9b0e18d99a0c6d7e747eb5584bef4
#
_entry.id   b0f9b0e18d99a0c6d7e747eb5584bef4
#
_cell.length_a   1.000
_cell.length_b   1.000
_cell.length_c   1.000
_cell.angle_alpha   90.00
_cell.angle_beta   90.00
_cell.angle_gamma   90.00
#
_symmetry.space_group_name_H-M   'P 1'
#
loop_
_entity.id
_entity.type
_entity.pdbx_description
1 polymer ?
#
loop_
_entity_poly.entity_id
_entity_poly.type
_entity_poly.pdbx_seq_one_letter_code
_entity_poly.pdbx_strand_id
1 'polypeptide(L)'
;MKNFVLSLLLLSASASLSAQTLPVYLDETKPVEMRIEDALKRMTLDEKIAVIHAQSKFSSPGVKRLGFPDLWTDDGPHGVRPDVLWD
;
A
#
# COMPACT_ATOMS: atom_id res chain seq x y z
N MET A 1 35.44 30.25 -24.47
CA MET A 1 34.93 29.10 -25.20
C MET A 1 34.92 27.79 -24.37
N LYS A 2 35.84 27.61 -23.42
CA LYS A 2 35.83 26.37 -22.58
C LYS A 2 34.66 26.26 -21.59
N ASN A 3 34.04 27.40 -21.22
CA ASN A 3 32.92 27.41 -20.25
C ASN A 3 31.55 27.13 -20.89
N PHE A 4 31.41 27.21 -22.21
CA PHE A 4 30.16 26.95 -22.93
C PHE A 4 29.88 25.42 -23.07
N VAL A 5 30.92 24.64 -23.21
CA VAL A 5 30.81 23.19 -23.34
C VAL A 5 30.42 22.53 -22.01
N LEU A 6 30.90 23.09 -20.88
CA LEU A 6 30.58 22.59 -19.56
C LEU A 6 29.12 22.88 -19.17
N SER A 7 28.55 24.02 -19.63
CA SER A 7 27.17 24.38 -19.36
C SER A 7 26.17 23.50 -20.15
N LEU A 8 26.54 23.02 -21.32
CA LEU A 8 25.69 22.15 -22.15
C LEU A 8 25.61 20.71 -21.61
N LEU A 9 26.67 20.26 -20.95
CA LEU A 9 26.74 18.93 -20.32
C LEU A 9 25.93 18.83 -19.02
N LEU A 10 25.71 19.94 -18.34
CA LEU A 10 24.91 19.99 -17.12
C LEU A 10 23.38 20.02 -17.38
N LEU A 11 22.97 20.40 -18.60
CA LEU A 11 21.55 20.46 -18.97
C LEU A 11 20.98 19.12 -19.42
N SER A 12 21.82 18.14 -19.71
CA SER A 12 21.38 16.82 -20.19
C SER A 12 21.16 15.78 -19.08
N ALA A 13 21.45 16.13 -17.82
CA ALA A 13 21.31 15.21 -16.67
C ALA A 13 19.95 15.28 -15.96
N SER A 14 19.03 16.13 -16.40
CA SER A 14 17.76 16.40 -15.69
C SER A 14 16.51 15.78 -16.32
N ALA A 15 16.64 14.85 -17.25
CA ALA A 15 15.50 14.32 -18.00
C ALA A 15 15.25 12.81 -17.80
N SER A 16 15.38 12.31 -16.57
CA SER A 16 14.95 10.93 -16.25
C SER A 16 14.23 10.85 -14.92
N LEU A 17 13.29 11.76 -14.68
CA LEU A 17 12.21 11.49 -13.75
C LEU A 17 11.19 10.64 -14.52
N SER A 18 11.46 9.34 -14.63
CA SER A 18 10.43 8.40 -15.07
C SER A 18 9.33 8.47 -14.05
N ALA A 19 8.19 9.01 -14.43
CA ALA A 19 6.98 8.95 -13.66
C ALA A 19 6.72 7.47 -13.37
N GLN A 20 6.98 7.01 -12.13
CA GLN A 20 6.64 5.67 -11.71
C GLN A 20 5.13 5.56 -11.76
N THR A 21 4.62 4.78 -12.70
CA THR A 21 3.20 4.47 -12.76
C THR A 21 2.83 3.71 -11.50
N LEU A 22 1.79 4.18 -10.79
CA LEU A 22 1.26 3.48 -9.62
C LEU A 22 0.84 2.06 -10.00
N PRO A 23 1.10 1.07 -9.14
CA PRO A 23 0.51 -0.25 -9.28
C PRO A 23 -1.01 -0.16 -9.33
N VAL A 24 -1.68 -1.06 -10.05
CA VAL A 24 -3.13 -1.02 -10.22
C VAL A 24 -3.87 -1.02 -8.89
N TYR A 25 -3.42 -1.77 -7.89
CA TYR A 25 -4.09 -1.85 -6.59
C TYR A 25 -4.04 -0.52 -5.79
N LEU A 26 -3.10 0.37 -6.09
CA LEU A 26 -3.00 1.71 -5.49
C LEU A 26 -3.66 2.80 -6.34
N ASP A 27 -4.02 2.51 -7.57
CA ASP A 27 -4.61 3.47 -8.49
C ASP A 27 -6.12 3.60 -8.24
N GLU A 28 -6.53 4.65 -7.56
CA GLU A 28 -7.94 4.92 -7.22
C GLU A 28 -8.83 5.19 -8.44
N THR A 29 -8.25 5.47 -9.61
CA THR A 29 -9.00 5.65 -10.85
C THR A 29 -9.45 4.34 -11.48
N LYS A 30 -8.91 3.21 -11.04
CA LYS A 30 -9.25 1.87 -11.53
C LYS A 30 -10.46 1.28 -10.80
N PRO A 31 -11.25 0.45 -11.48
CA PRO A 31 -12.34 -0.28 -10.84
C PRO A 31 -11.85 -1.13 -9.66
N VAL A 32 -12.65 -1.20 -8.60
CA VAL A 32 -12.31 -1.91 -7.35
C VAL A 32 -11.92 -3.37 -7.62
N GLU A 33 -12.65 -4.06 -8.49
CA GLU A 33 -12.36 -5.47 -8.82
C GLU A 33 -10.96 -5.66 -9.41
N MET A 34 -10.54 -4.76 -10.31
CA MET A 34 -9.19 -4.81 -10.88
C MET A 34 -8.11 -4.56 -9.82
N ARG A 35 -8.38 -3.67 -8.88
CA ARG A 35 -7.47 -3.36 -7.78
C ARG A 35 -7.33 -4.53 -6.83
N ILE A 36 -8.44 -5.20 -6.51
CA ILE A 36 -8.46 -6.42 -5.68
C ILE A 36 -7.66 -7.54 -6.34
N GLU A 37 -7.91 -7.81 -7.62
CA GLU A 37 -7.18 -8.85 -8.35
C GLU A 37 -5.67 -8.58 -8.41
N ASP A 38 -5.27 -7.34 -8.66
CA ASP A 38 -3.84 -6.98 -8.69
C ASP A 38 -3.20 -7.14 -7.30
N ALA A 39 -3.88 -6.72 -6.23
CA ALA A 39 -3.42 -6.92 -4.87
C ALA A 39 -3.24 -8.42 -4.56
N LEU A 40 -4.23 -9.24 -4.86
CA LEU A 40 -4.18 -10.69 -4.62
C LEU A 40 -3.06 -11.39 -5.39
N LYS A 41 -2.77 -10.96 -6.61
CA LYS A 41 -1.65 -11.50 -7.39
C LYS A 41 -0.29 -11.20 -6.78
N ARG A 42 -0.18 -10.08 -6.06
CA ARG A 42 1.07 -9.66 -5.40
C ARG A 42 1.27 -10.28 -4.03
N MET A 43 0.20 -10.73 -3.38
CA MET A 43 0.25 -11.37 -2.07
C MET A 43 0.79 -12.79 -2.16
N THR A 44 1.64 -13.16 -1.20
CA THR A 44 2.06 -14.55 -0.99
C THR A 44 0.90 -15.36 -0.40
N LEU A 45 1.00 -16.69 -0.44
CA LEU A 45 0.01 -17.57 0.20
C LEU A 45 -0.08 -17.31 1.71
N ASP A 46 1.06 -17.15 2.37
CA ASP A 46 1.11 -16.87 3.81
C ASP A 46 0.44 -15.53 4.16
N GLU A 47 0.65 -14.51 3.35
CA GLU A 47 -0.02 -13.21 3.50
C GLU A 47 -1.54 -13.34 3.33
N LYS A 48 -1.99 -14.09 2.34
CA LYS A 48 -3.43 -14.36 2.11
C LYS A 48 -4.06 -15.10 3.28
N ILE A 49 -3.38 -16.10 3.81
CA ILE A 49 -3.85 -16.85 4.99
C ILE A 49 -3.89 -15.94 6.22
N ALA A 50 -2.85 -15.13 6.42
CA ALA A 50 -2.78 -14.23 7.57
C ALA A 50 -3.93 -13.22 7.60
N VAL A 51 -4.28 -12.61 6.47
CA VAL A 51 -5.36 -11.60 6.37
C VAL A 51 -6.73 -12.15 6.79
N ILE A 52 -6.99 -13.44 6.60
CA ILE A 52 -8.26 -14.07 7.00
C ILE A 52 -8.25 -14.62 8.43
N HIS A 53 -7.16 -14.46 9.15
CA HIS A 53 -7.00 -14.82 10.55
C HIS A 53 -7.01 -13.61 11.46
N ALA A 54 -7.54 -13.78 12.67
CA ALA A 54 -7.31 -12.81 13.73
C ALA A 54 -5.87 -12.90 14.23
N GLN A 55 -5.23 -11.75 14.44
CA GLN A 55 -3.95 -11.66 15.16
C GLN A 55 -4.16 -11.28 16.63
N SER A 56 -5.29 -10.67 16.96
CA SER A 56 -5.74 -10.35 18.31
C SER A 56 -7.25 -10.53 18.40
N LYS A 57 -7.86 -10.19 19.53
CA LYS A 57 -9.33 -10.27 19.69
C LYS A 57 -10.09 -9.42 18.68
N PHE A 58 -9.52 -8.30 18.27
CA PHE A 58 -10.21 -7.29 17.49
C PHE A 58 -9.41 -6.83 16.26
N SER A 59 -8.40 -7.58 15.83
CA SER A 59 -7.65 -7.21 14.65
C SER A 59 -7.27 -8.39 13.76
N SER A 60 -7.20 -8.11 12.48
CA SER A 60 -6.59 -8.99 11.47
C SER A 60 -5.36 -8.29 10.90
N PRO A 61 -4.27 -9.02 10.61
CA PRO A 61 -3.07 -8.39 10.08
C PRO A 61 -3.32 -7.87 8.67
N GLY A 62 -2.74 -6.72 8.36
CA GLY A 62 -2.62 -6.24 7.00
C GLY A 62 -1.46 -6.89 6.25
N VAL A 63 -1.10 -6.31 5.13
CA VAL A 63 0.06 -6.71 4.33
C VAL A 63 1.00 -5.51 4.22
N LYS A 64 1.86 -5.35 5.22
CA LYS A 64 2.74 -4.17 5.34
C LYS A 64 3.62 -3.95 4.11
N ARG A 65 4.13 -5.03 3.52
CA ARG A 65 4.94 -5.02 2.30
C ARG A 65 4.22 -4.35 1.13
N LEU A 66 2.89 -4.46 1.06
CA LEU A 66 2.06 -3.85 0.03
C LEU A 66 1.37 -2.55 0.49
N GLY A 67 1.62 -2.13 1.72
CA GLY A 67 1.04 -0.90 2.28
C GLY A 67 -0.37 -1.07 2.85
N PHE A 68 -0.86 -2.31 3.04
CA PHE A 68 -2.14 -2.54 3.69
C PHE A 68 -1.98 -2.51 5.21
N PRO A 69 -2.70 -1.62 5.90
CA PRO A 69 -2.68 -1.57 7.36
C PRO A 69 -3.42 -2.76 7.97
N ASP A 70 -3.20 -2.98 9.26
CA ASP A 70 -4.01 -3.92 10.05
C ASP A 70 -5.47 -3.45 10.07
N LEU A 71 -6.39 -4.39 9.97
CA LEU A 71 -7.81 -4.12 10.10
C LEU A 71 -8.24 -4.29 11.55
N TRP A 72 -8.74 -3.23 12.13
CA TRP A 72 -9.29 -3.23 13.48
C TRP A 72 -10.80 -3.31 13.45
N THR A 73 -11.35 -4.10 14.35
CA THR A 73 -12.77 -4.30 14.55
C THR A 73 -13.14 -3.99 16.00
N ASP A 74 -14.41 -3.80 16.25
CA ASP A 74 -14.92 -3.60 17.59
C ASP A 74 -16.20 -4.40 17.76
N ASP A 75 -16.66 -4.57 18.99
CA ASP A 75 -17.92 -5.22 19.28
C ASP A 75 -18.91 -4.25 19.98
N GLY A 76 -20.08 -4.71 20.24
CA GLY A 76 -21.07 -3.99 21.05
C GLY A 76 -22.50 -4.25 20.60
N PRO A 77 -23.37 -4.81 21.47
CA PRO A 77 -24.74 -5.15 21.12
C PRO A 77 -25.64 -3.93 20.94
N HIS A 78 -25.27 -2.78 21.50
CA HIS A 78 -26.01 -1.52 21.46
C HIS A 78 -25.19 -0.34 20.92
N GLY A 79 -24.27 -0.62 20.02
CA GLY A 79 -23.32 0.34 19.47
C GLY A 79 -21.89 -0.10 19.73
N VAL A 80 -20.96 0.66 19.15
CA VAL A 80 -19.52 0.36 19.30
C VAL A 80 -19.09 0.51 20.76
N ARG A 81 -18.44 -0.53 21.28
CA ARG A 81 -17.91 -0.54 22.63
C ARG A 81 -16.65 0.34 22.73
N PRO A 82 -16.38 1.06 23.85
CA PRO A 82 -15.10 1.74 24.02
C PRO A 82 -13.93 0.75 23.93
N ASP A 83 -12.86 1.16 23.27
CA ASP A 83 -11.65 0.36 23.16
C ASP A 83 -11.12 -0.05 24.54
N VAL A 84 -10.89 -1.32 24.69
CA VAL A 84 -10.18 -1.86 25.84
C VAL A 84 -8.73 -2.05 25.41
N LEU A 85 -7.86 -1.16 25.90
CA LEU A 85 -6.45 -1.08 25.52
C LEU A 85 -5.59 -2.27 25.97
N TRP A 86 -6.19 -3.40 26.29
CA TRP A 86 -5.48 -4.61 26.67
C TRP A 86 -5.96 -5.79 25.84
N ASP A 87 -5.07 -6.26 25.03
CA ASP A 87 -5.19 -7.47 24.23
C ASP A 87 -4.37 -8.61 24.86
#